data_23ba0e6dafba031dfc73d028d51a0fd3
#
_entry.id   23ba0e6dafba031dfc73d028d51a0fd3
#
_cell.length_a   1.000
_cell.length_b   1.000
_cell.length_c   1.000
_cell.angle_alpha   90.00
_cell.angle_beta   90.00
_cell.angle_gamma   90.00
#
_symmetry.space_group_name_H-M   'P 1'
#
loop_
_entity.id
_entity.type
_entity.pdbx_description
1 polymer ?
#
loop_
_entity_poly.entity_id
_entity_poly.type
_entity_poly.pdbx_seq_one_letter_code
_entity_poly.pdbx_strand_id
1 'polypeptide(L)'
;MDLKATIKQHAKDLGIDKIGFTTADNFAALKPSLLAQKAAGHTTGFEHQNLDERLYPDKIFDQPQSIIAIALAYPSKIHDRPPRTGPKRGRFARASWGIDYHTVLDRKMAALIRFIKKTAKSQTDIRFKPMVDTGELIDVAVAQRAGLGFIGKNGLLITPEFGSYVYLGEIITNIKFAPDEPMSCQCGTCTRCIEFCPPHALL
;
A
#
# COMPACT_ATOMS: atom_id res chain seq x y z
N MET A 1 28.44 2.10 0.83
CA MET A 1 27.32 1.20 1.25
C MET A 1 26.07 1.70 0.52
N ASP A 2 25.35 0.83 -0.16
CA ASP A 2 24.13 1.20 -0.87
C ASP A 2 23.04 1.64 0.14
N LEU A 3 22.66 2.92 0.07
CA LEU A 3 21.65 3.51 0.97
C LEU A 3 20.32 2.75 0.89
N LYS A 4 19.89 2.36 -0.32
CA LYS A 4 18.64 1.61 -0.54
C LYS A 4 18.68 0.25 0.18
N ALA A 5 19.76 -0.49 0.06
CA ALA A 5 19.93 -1.78 0.75
C ALA A 5 19.93 -1.61 2.27
N THR A 6 20.59 -0.56 2.77
CA THR A 6 20.61 -0.24 4.21
C THR A 6 19.20 0.10 4.73
N ILE A 7 18.42 0.87 3.97
CA ILE A 7 17.03 1.20 4.31
C ILE A 7 16.16 -0.06 4.31
N LYS A 8 16.30 -0.94 3.31
CA LYS A 8 15.55 -2.22 3.26
C LYS A 8 15.84 -3.10 4.49
N GLN A 9 17.09 -3.17 4.93
CA GLN A 9 17.45 -3.93 6.12
C GLN A 9 16.84 -3.30 7.37
N HIS A 10 16.97 -1.99 7.54
CA HIS A 10 16.41 -1.30 8.71
C HIS A 10 14.88 -1.40 8.77
N ALA A 11 14.19 -1.38 7.62
CA ALA A 11 12.76 -1.61 7.57
C ALA A 11 12.35 -2.97 8.15
N LYS A 12 13.11 -4.04 7.85
CA LYS A 12 12.91 -5.36 8.46
C LYS A 12 13.12 -5.32 9.97
N ASP A 13 14.16 -4.63 10.45
CA ASP A 13 14.45 -4.49 11.88
C ASP A 13 13.33 -3.74 12.61
N LEU A 14 12.64 -2.82 11.92
CA LEU A 14 11.43 -2.14 12.41
C LEU A 14 10.18 -3.02 12.35
N GLY A 15 10.26 -4.24 11.80
CA GLY A 15 9.12 -5.13 11.60
C GLY A 15 8.17 -4.63 10.51
N ILE A 16 8.70 -4.02 9.46
CA ILE A 16 8.00 -3.78 8.20
C ILE A 16 8.19 -5.02 7.33
N ASP A 17 7.09 -5.68 6.95
CA ASP A 17 7.16 -6.98 6.28
C ASP A 17 7.64 -6.88 4.84
N LYS A 18 7.22 -5.83 4.12
CA LYS A 18 7.72 -5.56 2.76
C LYS A 18 8.00 -4.08 2.58
N ILE A 19 9.03 -3.77 1.81
CA ILE A 19 9.40 -2.42 1.39
C ILE A 19 9.89 -2.46 -0.05
N GLY A 20 9.43 -1.49 -0.84
CA GLY A 20 9.85 -1.31 -2.24
C GLY A 20 9.96 0.15 -2.59
N PHE A 21 10.62 0.42 -3.70
CA PHE A 21 10.91 1.78 -4.19
C PHE A 21 10.40 1.91 -5.61
N THR A 22 9.79 3.05 -5.92
CA THR A 22 9.37 3.37 -7.28
C THR A 22 9.70 4.83 -7.61
N THR A 23 9.66 5.17 -8.89
CA THR A 23 9.77 6.58 -9.32
C THR A 23 8.56 7.37 -8.85
N ALA A 24 8.71 8.70 -8.81
CA ALA A 24 7.58 9.61 -8.54
C ALA A 24 6.85 10.03 -9.82
N ASP A 25 6.95 9.24 -10.90
CA ASP A 25 6.18 9.45 -12.12
C ASP A 25 4.69 9.36 -11.83
N ASN A 26 3.89 10.03 -12.65
CA ASN A 26 2.45 10.06 -12.48
C ASN A 26 1.79 8.69 -12.71
N PHE A 27 0.54 8.60 -12.31
CA PHE A 27 -0.34 7.45 -12.50
C PHE A 27 -1.44 7.73 -13.53
N ALA A 28 -1.17 8.62 -14.50
CA ALA A 28 -2.17 9.10 -15.49
C ALA A 28 -2.84 7.96 -16.27
N ALA A 29 -2.18 6.83 -16.44
CA ALA A 29 -2.75 5.64 -17.08
C ALA A 29 -4.00 5.09 -16.35
N LEU A 30 -4.19 5.40 -15.07
CA LEU A 30 -5.37 5.00 -14.30
C LEU A 30 -6.57 5.94 -14.49
N LYS A 31 -6.36 7.15 -15.06
CA LYS A 31 -7.40 8.19 -15.18
C LYS A 31 -8.67 7.71 -15.90
N PRO A 32 -8.58 7.00 -17.04
CA PRO A 32 -9.79 6.52 -17.73
C PRO A 32 -10.64 5.57 -16.88
N SER A 33 -10.00 4.62 -16.18
CA SER A 33 -10.69 3.66 -15.31
C SER A 33 -11.37 4.34 -14.12
N LEU A 34 -10.72 5.31 -13.49
CA LEU A 34 -11.28 6.07 -12.37
C LEU A 34 -12.46 6.95 -12.80
N LEU A 35 -12.38 7.56 -13.98
CA LEU A 35 -13.50 8.32 -14.55
C LEU A 35 -14.68 7.41 -14.90
N ALA A 36 -14.43 6.24 -15.48
CA ALA A 36 -15.46 5.25 -15.76
C ALA A 36 -16.15 4.75 -14.47
N GLN A 37 -15.38 4.46 -13.42
CA GLN A 37 -15.90 4.08 -12.11
C GLN A 37 -16.80 5.18 -11.53
N LYS A 38 -16.36 6.43 -11.59
CA LYS A 38 -17.15 7.58 -11.13
C LYS A 38 -18.44 7.75 -11.93
N ALA A 39 -18.37 7.66 -13.26
CA ALA A 39 -19.52 7.77 -14.14
C ALA A 39 -20.55 6.65 -13.90
N ALA A 40 -20.09 5.44 -13.54
CA ALA A 40 -20.94 4.31 -13.18
C ALA A 40 -21.54 4.42 -11.76
N GLY A 41 -21.21 5.43 -10.98
CA GLY A 41 -21.67 5.59 -9.59
C GLY A 41 -21.04 4.59 -8.62
N HIS A 42 -19.90 4.00 -8.96
CA HIS A 42 -19.21 3.00 -8.15
C HIS A 42 -18.16 3.60 -7.19
N THR A 43 -18.33 4.87 -6.81
CA THR A 43 -17.49 5.51 -5.78
C THR A 43 -18.11 5.32 -4.40
N THR A 44 -17.27 5.11 -3.39
CA THR A 44 -17.71 4.89 -2.01
C THR A 44 -17.85 6.19 -1.21
N GLY A 45 -17.22 7.27 -1.68
CA GLY A 45 -17.13 8.54 -0.99
C GLY A 45 -15.97 8.65 0.01
N PHE A 46 -15.23 7.55 0.23
CA PHE A 46 -14.02 7.56 1.06
C PHE A 46 -12.77 7.94 0.27
N GLU A 47 -12.82 7.88 -1.06
CA GLU A 47 -11.69 8.21 -1.91
C GLU A 47 -11.39 9.72 -1.86
N HIS A 48 -10.10 10.07 -1.95
CA HIS A 48 -9.69 11.47 -2.09
C HIS A 48 -10.39 12.11 -3.30
N GLN A 49 -11.01 13.27 -3.09
CA GLN A 49 -11.93 13.84 -4.09
C GLN A 49 -11.23 14.46 -5.30
N ASN A 50 -10.00 14.95 -5.12
CA ASN A 50 -9.24 15.55 -6.20
C ASN A 50 -8.52 14.47 -7.02
N LEU A 51 -9.03 14.20 -8.22
CA LEU A 51 -8.47 13.17 -9.10
C LEU A 51 -7.02 13.46 -9.52
N ASP A 52 -6.67 14.71 -9.71
CA ASP A 52 -5.31 15.06 -10.11
C ASP A 52 -4.31 14.83 -8.96
N GLU A 53 -4.69 15.07 -7.72
CA GLU A 53 -3.86 14.76 -6.54
C GLU A 53 -3.68 13.24 -6.37
N ARG A 54 -4.69 12.45 -6.77
CA ARG A 54 -4.58 10.97 -6.76
C ARG A 54 -3.60 10.42 -7.80
N LEU A 55 -3.37 11.16 -8.87
CA LEU A 55 -2.63 10.67 -10.04
C LEU A 55 -1.26 11.31 -10.24
N TYR A 56 -1.06 12.50 -9.69
CA TYR A 56 0.14 13.30 -9.95
C TYR A 56 0.87 13.63 -8.65
N PRO A 57 1.93 12.90 -8.28
CA PRO A 57 2.69 13.14 -7.05
C PRO A 57 3.23 14.57 -6.91
N ASP A 58 3.49 15.27 -8.02
CA ASP A 58 3.95 16.66 -8.05
C ASP A 58 2.86 17.67 -7.64
N LYS A 59 1.59 17.26 -7.59
CA LYS A 59 0.49 18.09 -7.08
C LYS A 59 0.42 18.11 -5.56
N ILE A 60 1.00 17.11 -4.90
CA ILE A 60 0.91 16.91 -3.45
C ILE A 60 2.26 17.01 -2.74
N PHE A 61 3.36 17.05 -3.49
CA PHE A 61 4.71 17.14 -2.97
C PHE A 61 5.60 17.91 -3.97
N ASP A 62 6.41 18.84 -3.47
CA ASP A 62 7.29 19.65 -4.31
C ASP A 62 8.55 18.86 -4.72
N GLN A 63 8.81 18.76 -6.03
CA GLN A 63 9.94 18.06 -6.64
C GLN A 63 10.09 16.58 -6.19
N PRO A 64 9.05 15.74 -6.29
CA PRO A 64 9.15 14.35 -5.90
C PRO A 64 10.11 13.59 -6.82
N GLN A 65 10.96 12.73 -6.25
CA GLN A 65 11.91 11.91 -7.00
C GLN A 65 11.61 10.42 -6.88
N SER A 66 11.13 10.00 -5.71
CA SER A 66 10.80 8.59 -5.48
C SER A 66 9.65 8.46 -4.50
N ILE A 67 8.99 7.30 -4.57
CA ILE A 67 8.01 6.87 -3.57
C ILE A 67 8.50 5.55 -2.97
N ILE A 68 8.52 5.48 -1.65
CA ILE A 68 8.84 4.27 -0.88
C ILE A 68 7.50 3.67 -0.46
N ALA A 69 7.18 2.48 -0.97
CA ALA A 69 6.00 1.73 -0.56
C ALA A 69 6.36 0.74 0.55
N ILE A 70 5.50 0.61 1.53
CA ILE A 70 5.63 -0.38 2.60
C ILE A 70 4.37 -1.21 2.72
N ALA A 71 4.53 -2.46 3.18
CA ALA A 71 3.41 -3.30 3.53
C ALA A 71 3.64 -3.94 4.91
N LEU A 72 2.58 -3.97 5.72
CA LEU A 72 2.56 -4.60 7.02
C LEU A 72 1.53 -5.72 7.02
N ALA A 73 1.97 -6.95 7.21
CA ALA A 73 1.09 -8.11 7.25
C ALA A 73 0.28 -8.14 8.55
N TYR A 74 -1.00 -8.50 8.45
CA TYR A 74 -1.84 -8.73 9.61
C TYR A 74 -2.21 -10.21 9.75
N PRO A 75 -2.60 -10.68 10.96
CA PRO A 75 -2.80 -12.09 11.23
C PRO A 75 -3.81 -12.75 10.28
N SER A 76 -3.38 -13.77 9.54
CA SER A 76 -4.24 -14.55 8.64
C SER A 76 -4.88 -15.77 9.31
N LYS A 77 -4.42 -16.17 10.51
CA LYS A 77 -4.90 -17.33 11.25
C LYS A 77 -5.47 -16.92 12.60
N ILE A 78 -6.53 -17.61 13.04
CA ILE A 78 -7.08 -17.51 14.39
C ILE A 78 -6.57 -18.73 15.15
N HIS A 79 -5.79 -18.49 16.21
CA HIS A 79 -5.29 -19.55 17.07
C HIS A 79 -6.40 -20.13 17.94
N ASP A 80 -7.21 -19.28 18.59
CA ASP A 80 -8.30 -19.68 19.47
C ASP A 80 -9.64 -19.39 18.79
N ARG A 81 -10.22 -20.42 18.17
CA ARG A 81 -11.57 -20.30 17.59
C ARG A 81 -12.60 -20.50 18.69
N PRO A 82 -13.54 -19.57 18.88
CA PRO A 82 -14.63 -19.81 19.80
C PRO A 82 -15.44 -21.03 19.36
N PRO A 83 -16.03 -21.80 20.29
CA PRO A 83 -16.85 -22.96 19.97
C PRO A 83 -17.99 -22.57 19.02
N ARG A 84 -18.35 -23.47 18.12
CA ARG A 84 -19.48 -23.26 17.18
C ARG A 84 -20.85 -23.42 17.83
N THR A 85 -20.88 -23.90 19.05
CA THR A 85 -22.11 -24.12 19.86
C THR A 85 -22.41 -22.87 20.71
N GLY A 86 -23.70 -22.57 20.92
CA GLY A 86 -24.15 -21.43 21.71
C GLY A 86 -24.80 -20.32 20.87
N PRO A 87 -25.02 -19.13 21.44
CA PRO A 87 -25.68 -18.03 20.74
C PRO A 87 -24.92 -17.59 19.47
N LYS A 88 -25.68 -17.17 18.46
CA LYS A 88 -25.10 -16.63 17.21
C LYS A 88 -24.22 -15.43 17.53
N ARG A 89 -22.99 -15.42 17.01
CA ARG A 89 -21.99 -14.36 17.20
C ARG A 89 -21.51 -13.86 15.85
N GLY A 90 -21.36 -12.56 15.75
CA GLY A 90 -20.63 -11.93 14.64
C GLY A 90 -19.13 -12.11 14.84
N ARG A 91 -18.37 -11.84 13.78
CA ARG A 91 -16.89 -11.80 13.79
C ARG A 91 -16.41 -10.55 13.10
N PHE A 92 -15.57 -9.81 13.76
CA PHE A 92 -14.86 -8.70 13.12
C PHE A 92 -13.89 -9.23 12.05
N ALA A 93 -13.79 -8.49 10.95
CA ALA A 93 -12.76 -8.76 9.95
C ALA A 93 -11.36 -8.69 10.59
N ARG A 94 -10.44 -9.51 10.11
CA ARG A 94 -9.07 -9.57 10.68
C ARG A 94 -8.32 -8.25 10.57
N ALA A 95 -8.60 -7.49 9.52
CA ALA A 95 -8.07 -6.15 9.34
C ALA A 95 -8.46 -5.16 10.44
N SER A 96 -9.49 -5.49 11.28
CA SER A 96 -9.93 -4.65 12.39
C SER A 96 -9.43 -5.13 13.75
N TRP A 97 -8.48 -6.08 13.79
CA TRP A 97 -7.98 -6.62 15.05
C TRP A 97 -6.76 -5.85 15.57
N GLY A 98 -6.73 -5.65 16.89
CA GLY A 98 -5.59 -5.03 17.59
C GLY A 98 -5.62 -3.51 17.56
N ILE A 99 -4.44 -2.94 17.46
CA ILE A 99 -4.25 -1.49 17.38
C ILE A 99 -4.56 -1.02 15.96
N ASP A 100 -5.16 0.16 15.83
CA ASP A 100 -5.40 0.80 14.53
C ASP A 100 -4.12 0.84 13.69
N TYR A 101 -4.21 0.27 12.49
CA TYR A 101 -3.07 0.12 11.58
C TYR A 101 -2.48 1.47 11.13
N HIS A 102 -3.28 2.53 11.05
CA HIS A 102 -2.78 3.87 10.77
C HIS A 102 -1.73 4.26 11.82
N THR A 103 -2.07 4.11 13.10
CA THR A 103 -1.13 4.40 14.21
C THR A 103 0.14 3.55 14.13
N VAL A 104 0.02 2.29 13.74
CA VAL A 104 1.18 1.38 13.65
C VAL A 104 2.07 1.77 12.47
N LEU A 105 1.48 1.99 11.29
CA LEU A 105 2.21 2.39 10.09
C LEU A 105 2.88 3.76 10.25
N ASP A 106 2.16 4.75 10.79
CA ASP A 106 2.70 6.08 11.05
C ASP A 106 3.95 6.03 11.94
N ARG A 107 3.91 5.25 13.02
CA ARG A 107 5.06 5.08 13.91
C ARG A 107 6.25 4.43 13.19
N LYS A 108 6.01 3.40 12.38
CA LYS A 108 7.04 2.71 11.61
C LYS A 108 7.63 3.61 10.52
N MET A 109 6.79 4.33 9.78
CA MET A 109 7.24 5.29 8.76
C MET A 109 8.04 6.44 9.38
N ALA A 110 7.58 6.99 10.50
CA ALA A 110 8.32 8.03 11.21
C ALA A 110 9.70 7.53 11.69
N ALA A 111 9.80 6.29 12.15
CA ALA A 111 11.08 5.67 12.54
C ALA A 111 11.98 5.48 11.32
N LEU A 112 11.43 4.99 10.20
CA LEU A 112 12.16 4.81 8.95
C LEU A 112 12.67 6.15 8.39
N ILE A 113 11.84 7.19 8.38
CA ILE A 113 12.22 8.54 7.95
C ILE A 113 13.37 9.09 8.82
N ARG A 114 13.30 8.95 10.15
CA ARG A 114 14.39 9.37 11.05
C ARG A 114 15.70 8.66 10.70
N PHE A 115 15.63 7.37 10.42
CA PHE A 115 16.80 6.59 10.01
C PHE A 115 17.37 7.08 8.68
N ILE A 116 16.53 7.30 7.67
CA ILE A 116 16.95 7.80 6.35
C ILE A 116 17.63 9.16 6.49
N LYS A 117 17.03 10.11 7.22
CA LYS A 117 17.62 11.43 7.50
C LYS A 117 18.99 11.34 8.17
N LYS A 118 19.15 10.40 9.12
CA LYS A 118 20.43 10.18 9.81
C LYS A 118 21.49 9.59 8.89
N THR A 119 21.09 8.72 7.97
CA THR A 119 22.03 7.98 7.08
C THR A 119 22.42 8.78 5.86
N ALA A 120 21.49 9.55 5.29
CA ALA A 120 21.68 10.37 4.10
C ALA A 120 22.30 11.76 4.40
N LYS A 121 23.19 11.87 5.38
CA LYS A 121 23.77 13.15 5.90
C LYS A 121 24.44 14.06 4.88
N SER A 122 24.81 13.54 3.71
CA SER A 122 25.44 14.33 2.64
C SER A 122 24.45 15.13 1.79
N GLN A 123 23.15 14.90 1.97
CA GLN A 123 22.10 15.63 1.25
C GLN A 123 21.48 16.68 2.18
N THR A 124 21.40 17.91 1.69
CA THR A 124 20.68 19.02 2.34
C THR A 124 19.23 19.05 1.85
N ASP A 125 18.31 19.51 2.67
CA ASP A 125 16.88 19.67 2.36
C ASP A 125 16.16 18.37 1.97
N ILE A 126 16.36 17.31 2.76
CA ILE A 126 15.63 16.05 2.56
C ILE A 126 14.21 16.17 3.12
N ARG A 127 13.22 15.95 2.24
CA ARG A 127 11.80 16.07 2.56
C ARG A 127 11.08 14.74 2.38
N PHE A 128 10.05 14.51 3.19
CA PHE A 128 9.23 13.32 3.16
C PHE A 128 7.77 13.66 3.42
N LYS A 129 6.86 13.00 2.71
CA LYS A 129 5.42 13.00 2.98
C LYS A 129 4.98 11.54 3.16
N PRO A 130 4.80 11.07 4.42
CA PRO A 130 4.20 9.77 4.67
C PRO A 130 2.68 9.82 4.49
N MET A 131 2.08 8.72 4.02
CA MET A 131 0.64 8.56 3.83
C MET A 131 0.24 7.13 4.15
N VAL A 132 -0.96 6.97 4.71
CA VAL A 132 -1.60 5.67 5.00
C VAL A 132 -3.07 5.80 4.67
N ASP A 133 -3.60 4.97 3.77
CA ASP A 133 -5.02 4.81 3.43
C ASP A 133 -5.76 6.12 3.08
N THR A 134 -5.80 7.07 4.00
CA THR A 134 -6.45 8.38 3.81
C THR A 134 -5.60 9.40 3.03
N GLY A 135 -4.47 8.97 2.47
CA GLY A 135 -3.62 9.77 1.59
C GLY A 135 -4.27 10.08 0.25
N GLU A 136 -3.59 10.90 -0.55
CA GLU A 136 -4.12 11.28 -1.87
C GLU A 136 -3.88 10.20 -2.92
N LEU A 137 -2.74 9.50 -2.88
CA LEU A 137 -2.37 8.51 -3.90
C LEU A 137 -3.20 7.23 -3.81
N ILE A 138 -3.06 6.38 -4.81
CA ILE A 138 -3.70 5.07 -4.88
C ILE A 138 -2.71 4.02 -4.37
N ASP A 139 -2.76 3.69 -3.09
CA ASP A 139 -1.81 2.81 -2.37
C ASP A 139 -1.51 1.51 -3.13
N VAL A 140 -2.56 0.86 -3.68
CA VAL A 140 -2.43 -0.40 -4.42
C VAL A 140 -1.57 -0.23 -5.68
N ALA A 141 -1.74 0.88 -6.38
CA ALA A 141 -0.98 1.18 -7.60
C ALA A 141 0.48 1.53 -7.27
N VAL A 142 0.70 2.29 -6.20
CA VAL A 142 2.05 2.61 -5.69
C VAL A 142 2.77 1.32 -5.29
N ALA A 143 2.13 0.48 -4.49
CA ALA A 143 2.70 -0.76 -3.98
C ALA A 143 3.02 -1.77 -5.11
N GLN A 144 2.14 -1.89 -6.12
CA GLN A 144 2.38 -2.72 -7.30
C GLN A 144 3.59 -2.22 -8.09
N ARG A 145 3.65 -0.91 -8.37
CA ARG A 145 4.76 -0.30 -9.11
C ARG A 145 6.09 -0.38 -8.35
N ALA A 146 6.04 -0.42 -7.02
CA ALA A 146 7.20 -0.62 -6.15
C ALA A 146 7.59 -2.10 -5.95
N GLY A 147 6.93 -3.04 -6.62
CA GLY A 147 7.28 -4.46 -6.59
C GLY A 147 6.87 -5.22 -5.32
N LEU A 148 5.93 -4.70 -4.52
CA LEU A 148 5.49 -5.38 -3.30
C LEU A 148 4.61 -6.61 -3.60
N GLY A 149 3.92 -6.59 -4.72
CA GLY A 149 3.00 -7.62 -5.17
C GLY A 149 2.38 -7.25 -6.51
N PHE A 150 1.34 -7.95 -6.90
CA PHE A 150 0.54 -7.66 -8.11
C PHE A 150 -0.90 -7.31 -7.75
N ILE A 151 -1.58 -6.57 -8.62
CA ILE A 151 -3.01 -6.28 -8.46
C ILE A 151 -3.80 -7.48 -8.96
N GLY A 152 -4.59 -8.10 -8.08
CA GLY A 152 -5.46 -9.21 -8.41
C GLY A 152 -6.75 -8.77 -9.13
N LYS A 153 -7.51 -9.75 -9.67
CA LYS A 153 -8.83 -9.51 -10.27
C LYS A 153 -9.84 -8.90 -9.29
N ASN A 154 -9.57 -8.99 -7.99
CA ASN A 154 -10.37 -8.36 -6.93
C ASN A 154 -9.97 -6.93 -6.61
N GLY A 155 -9.04 -6.33 -7.35
CA GLY A 155 -8.55 -4.97 -7.12
C GLY A 155 -7.59 -4.80 -5.95
N LEU A 156 -7.30 -5.85 -5.18
CA LEU A 156 -6.38 -5.78 -4.04
C LEU A 156 -4.95 -6.08 -4.47
N LEU A 157 -3.97 -5.56 -3.70
CA LEU A 157 -2.59 -6.01 -3.81
C LEU A 157 -2.48 -7.44 -3.28
N ILE A 158 -1.87 -8.32 -4.04
CA ILE A 158 -1.58 -9.70 -3.65
C ILE A 158 -0.07 -9.87 -3.59
N THR A 159 0.45 -10.10 -2.40
CA THR A 159 1.87 -10.40 -2.18
C THR A 159 2.10 -11.92 -2.20
N PRO A 160 3.27 -12.40 -2.66
CA PRO A 160 3.57 -13.85 -2.67
C PRO A 160 3.52 -14.49 -1.28
N GLU A 161 4.01 -13.75 -0.25
CA GLU A 161 4.18 -14.28 1.10
C GLU A 161 2.92 -14.17 1.97
N PHE A 162 2.16 -13.08 1.81
CA PHE A 162 1.05 -12.73 2.71
C PHE A 162 -0.31 -12.68 2.00
N GLY A 163 -0.35 -12.96 0.67
CA GLY A 163 -1.57 -12.77 -0.11
C GLY A 163 -2.04 -11.31 -0.04
N SER A 164 -3.35 -11.10 0.16
CA SER A 164 -3.94 -9.76 0.32
C SER A 164 -4.05 -9.32 1.80
N TYR A 165 -3.42 -10.03 2.74
CA TYR A 165 -3.49 -9.74 4.17
C TYR A 165 -2.40 -8.74 4.59
N VAL A 166 -2.36 -7.60 3.92
CA VAL A 166 -1.40 -6.51 4.19
C VAL A 166 -2.11 -5.17 4.24
N TYR A 167 -1.65 -4.31 5.14
CA TYR A 167 -1.91 -2.87 5.10
C TYR A 167 -0.81 -2.20 4.31
N LEU A 168 -1.14 -1.14 3.59
CA LEU A 168 -0.22 -0.40 2.74
C LEU A 168 0.04 0.98 3.31
N GLY A 169 1.19 1.52 2.99
CA GLY A 169 1.55 2.90 3.24
C GLY A 169 2.67 3.32 2.31
N GLU A 170 2.80 4.60 2.06
CA GLU A 170 3.82 5.15 1.20
C GLU A 170 4.45 6.41 1.75
N ILE A 171 5.65 6.70 1.29
CA ILE A 171 6.43 7.89 1.65
C ILE A 171 6.95 8.51 0.36
N ILE A 172 6.43 9.69 -0.01
CA ILE A 172 7.00 10.49 -1.10
C ILE A 172 8.27 11.19 -0.59
N THR A 173 9.29 11.27 -1.41
CA THR A 173 10.54 11.95 -1.08
C THR A 173 11.19 12.62 -2.29
N ASN A 174 11.97 13.66 -2.04
CA ASN A 174 12.87 14.28 -3.02
C ASN A 174 14.24 13.59 -3.15
N ILE A 175 14.44 12.45 -2.48
CA ILE A 175 15.60 11.59 -2.70
C ILE A 175 15.34 10.69 -3.91
N LYS A 176 16.30 10.61 -4.83
CA LYS A 176 16.22 9.68 -5.96
C LYS A 176 16.75 8.32 -5.56
N PHE A 177 15.89 7.30 -5.64
CA PHE A 177 16.26 5.89 -5.50
C PHE A 177 16.08 5.15 -6.82
N ALA A 178 16.89 4.13 -7.06
CA ALA A 178 16.63 3.19 -8.15
C ALA A 178 15.33 2.44 -7.87
N PRO A 179 14.36 2.39 -8.80
CA PRO A 179 13.11 1.67 -8.59
C PRO A 179 13.34 0.16 -8.43
N ASP A 180 12.41 -0.50 -7.78
CA ASP A 180 12.29 -1.96 -7.82
C ASP A 180 11.39 -2.36 -8.99
N GLU A 181 11.51 -3.59 -9.47
CA GLU A 181 10.74 -4.08 -10.60
C GLU A 181 9.29 -4.42 -10.20
N PRO A 182 8.29 -3.92 -10.94
CA PRO A 182 6.90 -4.28 -10.71
C PRO A 182 6.65 -5.78 -10.94
N MET A 183 5.74 -6.36 -10.16
CA MET A 183 5.32 -7.74 -10.39
C MET A 183 4.20 -7.82 -11.43
N SER A 184 4.31 -8.79 -12.35
CA SER A 184 3.22 -9.13 -13.28
C SER A 184 2.09 -9.84 -12.54
N CYS A 185 0.84 -9.69 -13.02
CA CYS A 185 -0.33 -10.37 -12.46
C CYS A 185 -0.18 -11.88 -12.56
N GLN A 186 -0.37 -12.59 -11.45
CA GLN A 186 -0.26 -14.05 -11.34
C GLN A 186 -1.63 -14.74 -11.15
N CYS A 187 -2.74 -14.04 -11.36
CA CYS A 187 -4.08 -14.63 -11.24
C CYS A 187 -4.33 -15.76 -12.27
N GLY A 188 -3.75 -15.66 -13.47
CA GLY A 188 -3.98 -16.64 -14.53
C GLY A 188 -5.46 -16.90 -14.76
N THR A 189 -5.87 -18.18 -14.77
CA THR A 189 -7.26 -18.63 -14.94
C THR A 189 -8.09 -18.61 -13.65
N CYS A 190 -7.50 -18.24 -12.50
CA CYS A 190 -8.22 -18.22 -11.22
C CYS A 190 -9.35 -17.18 -11.22
N THR A 191 -10.55 -17.59 -10.80
CA THR A 191 -11.78 -16.76 -10.73
C THR A 191 -12.42 -16.76 -9.33
N ARG A 192 -11.76 -17.35 -8.33
CA ARG A 192 -12.34 -17.54 -6.98
C ARG A 192 -12.91 -16.27 -6.36
N CYS A 193 -12.22 -15.13 -6.47
CA CYS A 193 -12.71 -13.88 -5.90
C CYS A 193 -13.99 -13.39 -6.60
N ILE A 194 -14.18 -13.67 -7.88
CA ILE A 194 -15.36 -13.34 -8.67
C ILE A 194 -16.51 -14.26 -8.29
N GLU A 195 -16.29 -15.58 -8.31
CA GLU A 195 -17.29 -16.62 -8.01
C GLU A 195 -17.86 -16.52 -6.60
N PHE A 196 -17.00 -16.20 -5.62
CA PHE A 196 -17.38 -16.09 -4.21
C PHE A 196 -17.68 -14.67 -3.74
N CYS A 197 -17.83 -13.69 -4.65
CA CYS A 197 -18.25 -12.34 -4.31
C CYS A 197 -19.77 -12.32 -4.00
N PRO A 198 -20.21 -12.14 -2.72
CA PRO A 198 -21.64 -12.28 -2.39
C PRO A 198 -22.55 -11.29 -3.12
N PRO A 199 -22.17 -10.00 -3.29
CA PRO A 199 -22.97 -9.03 -4.02
C PRO A 199 -22.68 -9.04 -5.55
N HIS A 200 -21.84 -9.96 -6.06
CA HIS A 200 -21.40 -10.00 -7.46
C HIS A 200 -20.82 -8.66 -7.96
N ALA A 201 -20.10 -7.96 -7.09
CA ALA A 201 -19.47 -6.66 -7.41
C ALA A 201 -18.18 -6.80 -8.24
N LEU A 202 -17.64 -8.01 -8.35
CA LEU A 202 -16.47 -8.32 -9.18
C LEU A 202 -16.94 -8.97 -10.47
N LEU A 203 -16.49 -8.44 -11.62
CA LEU A 203 -16.86 -8.86 -12.97
C LEU A 203 -15.69 -9.51 -13.71
#